data_2c054326e8bd784d24438da6ebe36b21
#
_entry.id   2c054326e8bd784d24438da6ebe36b21
#
_cell.length_a   1.000
_cell.length_b   1.000
_cell.length_c   1.000
_cell.angle_alpha   90.00
_cell.angle_beta   90.00
_cell.angle_gamma   90.00
#
_symmetry.space_group_name_H-M   'P 1'
#
loop_
_entity.id
_entity.type
_entity.pdbx_description
1 polymer ?
#
loop_
_entity_poly.entity_id
_entity_poly.type
_entity_poly.pdbx_seq_one_letter_code
_entity_poly.pdbx_strand_id
1 'polypeptide(L)'
;MQVNAKEVAKELLTKEQYKCLNKLLSKESAWRPKAQNPISSASGIGQLLNGTYARLGMKKSDAGVAQLVATLSYIHRRHVTPCNAWSHFLKNGYY
;
A
#
# COMPACT_ATOMS: atom_id res chain seq x y z
N MET A 1 19.74 5.42 11.97
CA MET A 1 19.43 5.27 10.52
C MET A 1 17.95 5.00 10.37
N GLN A 2 17.28 5.81 9.55
CA GLN A 2 15.86 5.59 9.30
C GLN A 2 15.67 4.58 8.17
N VAL A 3 14.83 3.59 8.43
CA VAL A 3 14.44 2.59 7.44
C VAL A 3 13.13 3.07 6.81
N ASN A 4 13.10 3.26 5.52
CA ASN A 4 11.88 3.68 4.84
C ASN A 4 11.09 2.48 4.30
N ALA A 5 9.80 2.71 4.07
CA ALA A 5 8.88 1.65 3.64
C ALA A 5 9.31 0.98 2.33
N LYS A 6 9.83 1.77 1.40
CA LYS A 6 10.25 1.26 0.09
C LYS A 6 11.39 0.24 0.21
N GLU A 7 12.36 0.53 1.06
CA GLU A 7 13.48 -0.38 1.32
C GLU A 7 13.01 -1.66 2.02
N VAL A 8 12.10 -1.52 2.99
CA VAL A 8 11.52 -2.68 3.67
C VAL A 8 10.78 -3.57 2.66
N ALA A 9 10.00 -2.97 1.76
CA ALA A 9 9.29 -3.73 0.73
C ALA A 9 10.25 -4.51 -0.15
N LYS A 10 11.39 -3.92 -0.53
CA LYS A 10 12.41 -4.62 -1.32
C LYS A 10 12.95 -5.86 -0.60
N GLU A 11 13.11 -5.77 0.71
CA GLU A 11 13.61 -6.90 1.51
C GLU A 11 12.55 -7.99 1.67
N LEU A 12 11.28 -7.63 1.78
CA LEU A 12 10.20 -8.58 2.06
C LEU A 12 9.68 -9.31 0.82
N LEU A 13 9.81 -8.71 -0.36
CA LEU A 13 9.19 -9.21 -1.57
C LEU A 13 10.22 -9.74 -2.56
N THR A 14 9.77 -10.65 -3.44
CA THR A 14 10.56 -11.02 -4.60
C THR A 14 10.73 -9.79 -5.49
N LYS A 15 11.75 -9.80 -6.35
CA LYS A 15 11.99 -8.73 -7.32
C LYS A 15 10.73 -8.41 -8.13
N GLU A 16 10.06 -9.45 -8.60
CA GLU A 16 8.86 -9.31 -9.43
C GLU A 16 7.72 -8.67 -8.66
N GLN A 17 7.44 -9.16 -7.45
CA GLN A 17 6.35 -8.62 -6.65
C GLN A 17 6.65 -7.19 -6.18
N TYR A 18 7.90 -6.89 -5.84
CA TYR A 18 8.30 -5.53 -5.52
C TYR A 18 8.08 -4.58 -6.71
N LYS A 19 8.42 -5.01 -7.92
CA LYS A 19 8.21 -4.21 -9.12
C LYS A 19 6.75 -3.81 -9.30
N CYS A 20 5.85 -4.76 -9.08
CA CYS A 20 4.41 -4.50 -9.16
C CYS A 20 3.96 -3.55 -8.05
N LEU A 21 4.40 -3.78 -6.82
CA LEU A 21 4.07 -2.91 -5.70
C LEU A 21 4.58 -1.49 -5.92
N ASN A 22 5.80 -1.36 -6.42
CA ASN A 22 6.37 -0.05 -6.70
C ASN A 22 5.57 0.72 -7.73
N LYS A 23 5.12 0.07 -8.79
CA LYS A 23 4.25 0.69 -9.80
C LYS A 23 2.94 1.15 -9.18
N LEU A 24 2.32 0.30 -8.38
CA LEU A 24 1.05 0.58 -7.73
C LEU A 24 1.16 1.76 -6.76
N LEU A 25 2.10 1.70 -5.83
CA LEU A 25 2.23 2.74 -4.80
C LEU A 25 2.78 4.05 -5.36
N SER A 26 3.56 3.99 -6.43
CA SER A 26 3.99 5.22 -7.12
C SER A 26 2.79 5.96 -7.71
N LYS A 27 1.79 5.24 -8.22
CA LYS A 27 0.55 5.83 -8.73
C LYS A 27 -0.35 6.31 -7.60
N GLU A 28 -0.46 5.55 -6.51
CA GLU A 28 -1.36 5.88 -5.42
C GLU A 28 -0.90 7.09 -4.59
N SER A 29 0.37 7.14 -4.24
CA SER A 29 0.86 8.11 -3.26
C SER A 29 2.27 8.61 -3.52
N ALA A 30 2.94 8.09 -4.54
CA ALA A 30 4.38 8.30 -4.73
C ALA A 30 5.17 7.89 -3.47
N TRP A 31 4.72 6.83 -2.77
CA TRP A 31 5.32 6.33 -1.52
C TRP A 31 5.34 7.36 -0.39
N ARG A 32 4.48 8.38 -0.42
CA ARG A 32 4.47 9.44 0.60
C ARG A 32 3.57 9.05 1.78
N PRO A 33 4.13 8.89 2.99
CA PRO A 33 3.31 8.51 4.16
C PRO A 33 2.24 9.53 4.53
N LYS A 34 2.43 10.78 4.15
CA LYS A 34 1.48 11.86 4.45
C LYS A 34 0.52 12.18 3.32
N ALA A 35 0.52 11.38 2.24
CA ALA A 35 -0.42 11.57 1.15
C ALA A 35 -1.85 11.41 1.66
N GLN A 36 -2.72 12.34 1.29
CA GLN A 36 -4.10 12.38 1.74
C GLN A 36 -5.02 12.68 0.57
N ASN A 37 -6.04 11.84 0.37
CA ASN A 37 -7.05 12.11 -0.63
C ASN A 37 -7.92 13.27 -0.14
N PRO A 38 -8.20 14.29 -0.98
CA PRO A 38 -8.96 15.47 -0.53
C PRO A 38 -10.44 15.22 -0.30
N ILE A 39 -11.00 14.12 -0.80
CA ILE A 39 -12.45 13.86 -0.73
C ILE A 39 -12.81 12.54 -0.06
N SER A 40 -11.84 11.82 0.48
CA SER A 40 -12.09 10.56 1.18
C SER A 40 -11.09 10.37 2.31
N SER A 41 -11.25 9.30 3.10
CA SER A 41 -10.30 8.95 4.16
C SER A 41 -9.05 8.23 3.64
N ALA A 42 -8.94 7.99 2.33
CA ALA A 42 -7.77 7.32 1.76
C ALA A 42 -6.51 8.13 2.04
N SER A 43 -5.53 7.49 2.66
CA SER A 43 -4.30 8.16 3.10
C SER A 43 -3.11 7.21 3.15
N GLY A 44 -1.93 7.82 3.24
CA GLY A 44 -0.67 7.10 3.37
C GLY A 44 -0.20 6.48 2.07
N ILE A 45 0.85 5.66 2.17
CA ILE A 45 1.50 5.10 0.97
C ILE A 45 0.57 4.18 0.17
N GLY A 46 -0.36 3.49 0.83
CA GLY A 46 -1.30 2.57 0.17
C GLY A 46 -2.65 3.18 -0.16
N GLN A 47 -2.90 4.40 0.29
CA GLN A 47 -4.18 5.09 0.12
C GLN A 47 -5.35 4.23 0.62
N LEU A 48 -5.19 3.65 1.81
CA LEU A 48 -6.22 2.82 2.43
C LEU A 48 -7.24 3.69 3.15
N LEU A 49 -8.51 3.29 3.06
CA LEU A 49 -9.61 3.95 3.74
C LEU A 49 -9.63 3.61 5.24
N ASN A 50 -10.23 4.48 6.05
CA ASN A 50 -10.41 4.19 7.48
C ASN A 50 -11.16 2.88 7.71
N GLY A 51 -12.20 2.61 6.91
CA GLY A 51 -12.94 1.36 6.99
C GLY A 51 -12.10 0.12 6.67
N THR A 52 -11.12 0.27 5.80
CA THR A 52 -10.19 -0.81 5.48
C THR A 52 -9.32 -1.15 6.69
N TYR A 53 -8.77 -0.12 7.37
CA TYR A 53 -8.01 -0.35 8.60
C TYR A 53 -8.85 -1.06 9.65
N ALA A 54 -10.11 -0.66 9.81
CA ALA A 54 -11.03 -1.29 10.76
C ALA A 54 -11.24 -2.78 10.43
N ARG A 55 -11.45 -3.10 9.17
CA ARG A 55 -11.65 -4.50 8.73
C ARG A 55 -10.38 -5.33 8.91
N LEU A 56 -9.21 -4.73 8.74
CA LEU A 56 -7.93 -5.41 8.99
C LEU A 56 -7.64 -5.60 10.48
N GLY A 57 -8.37 -4.90 11.34
CA GLY A 57 -8.07 -4.87 12.77
C GLY A 57 -6.76 -4.17 13.08
N MET A 58 -6.36 -3.23 12.23
CA MET A 58 -5.09 -2.52 12.36
C MET A 58 -5.32 -1.05 12.65
N LYS A 59 -4.42 -0.47 13.44
CA LYS A 59 -4.47 0.94 13.78
C LYS A 59 -3.85 1.78 12.67
N LYS A 60 -4.53 2.84 12.27
CA LYS A 60 -4.01 3.81 11.32
C LYS A 60 -2.78 4.50 11.93
N SER A 61 -1.72 4.66 11.14
CA SER A 61 -0.45 5.21 11.58
C SER A 61 0.10 6.19 10.55
N ASP A 62 0.91 7.15 11.02
CA ASP A 62 1.66 8.06 10.15
C ASP A 62 3.00 7.48 9.73
N ALA A 63 3.41 6.35 10.30
CA ALA A 63 4.68 5.73 9.98
C ALA A 63 4.60 4.94 8.70
N GLY A 64 5.52 5.20 7.76
CA GLY A 64 5.51 4.54 6.45
C GLY A 64 5.58 3.03 6.53
N VAL A 65 6.42 2.48 7.43
CA VAL A 65 6.55 1.03 7.57
C VAL A 65 5.26 0.39 8.09
N ALA A 66 4.59 1.04 9.07
CA ALA A 66 3.30 0.53 9.55
C ALA A 66 2.24 0.58 8.45
N GLN A 67 2.25 1.62 7.64
CA GLN A 67 1.36 1.73 6.48
C GLN A 67 1.66 0.66 5.43
N LEU A 68 2.93 0.31 5.24
CA LEU A 68 3.32 -0.77 4.34
C LEU A 68 2.75 -2.10 4.82
N VAL A 69 2.86 -2.40 6.12
CA VAL A 69 2.31 -3.64 6.68
C VAL A 69 0.81 -3.72 6.44
N ALA A 70 0.09 -2.63 6.69
CA ALA A 70 -1.35 -2.57 6.42
C ALA A 70 -1.67 -2.77 4.94
N THR A 71 -0.91 -2.12 4.06
CA THR A 71 -1.08 -2.23 2.61
C THR A 71 -0.87 -3.66 2.13
N LEU A 72 0.21 -4.30 2.58
CA LEU A 72 0.49 -5.69 2.20
C LEU A 72 -0.56 -6.64 2.75
N SER A 73 -1.07 -6.38 3.96
CA SER A 73 -2.16 -7.18 4.54
C SER A 73 -3.44 -7.06 3.72
N TYR A 74 -3.79 -5.84 3.31
CA TYR A 74 -4.94 -5.60 2.45
C TYR A 74 -4.79 -6.32 1.10
N ILE A 75 -3.62 -6.17 0.46
CA ILE A 75 -3.34 -6.81 -0.82
C ILE A 75 -3.45 -8.33 -0.69
N HIS A 76 -2.87 -8.89 0.36
CA HIS A 76 -2.91 -10.34 0.58
C HIS A 76 -4.35 -10.85 0.70
N ARG A 77 -5.18 -10.16 1.47
CA ARG A 77 -6.58 -10.56 1.66
C ARG A 77 -7.43 -10.43 0.41
N ARG A 78 -7.22 -9.36 -0.37
CA ARG A 78 -8.08 -9.04 -1.50
C ARG A 78 -7.54 -9.57 -2.83
N HIS A 79 -6.24 -9.50 -3.03
CA HIS A 79 -5.62 -9.78 -4.34
C HIS A 79 -4.57 -10.88 -4.29
N VAL A 80 -4.23 -11.37 -3.12
CA VAL A 80 -3.20 -12.37 -2.83
C VAL A 80 -1.79 -11.80 -3.02
N THR A 81 -1.47 -11.22 -4.18
CA THR A 81 -0.12 -10.69 -4.46
C THR A 81 -0.15 -9.25 -4.96
N PRO A 82 0.96 -8.51 -4.79
CA PRO A 82 1.08 -7.17 -5.36
C PRO A 82 0.87 -7.13 -6.88
N CYS A 83 1.35 -8.14 -7.62
CA CYS A 83 1.16 -8.16 -9.07
C CYS A 83 -0.30 -8.34 -9.44
N ASN A 84 -1.05 -9.13 -8.69
CA ASN A 84 -2.50 -9.24 -8.89
C ASN A 84 -3.20 -7.90 -8.60
N ALA A 85 -2.79 -7.22 -7.54
CA ALA A 85 -3.34 -5.90 -7.19
C ALA A 85 -3.05 -4.87 -8.29
N TRP A 86 -1.83 -4.87 -8.82
CA TRP A 86 -1.44 -3.98 -9.92
C TRP A 86 -2.28 -4.24 -11.17
N SER A 87 -2.47 -5.52 -11.53
CA SER A 87 -3.29 -5.91 -12.66
C SER A 87 -4.74 -5.42 -12.51
N HIS A 88 -5.30 -5.54 -11.30
CA HIS A 88 -6.64 -5.06 -10.99
C HIS A 88 -6.70 -3.53 -11.11
N PHE A 89 -5.69 -2.83 -10.62
CA PHE A 89 -5.60 -1.38 -10.71
C PHE A 89 -5.59 -0.91 -12.18
N LEU A 90 -4.82 -1.59 -13.03
CA LEU A 90 -4.76 -1.23 -14.44
C LEU A 90 -6.11 -1.36 -15.15
N LYS A 91 -6.93 -2.31 -14.72
CA LYS A 91 -8.27 -2.53 -15.31
C LYS A 91 -9.32 -1.59 -14.74
N ASN A 92 -9.24 -1.27 -13.46
CA ASN A 92 -10.35 -0.64 -12.73
C ASN A 92 -10.03 0.74 -12.15
N GLY A 93 -8.76 1.13 -12.12
CA GLY A 93 -8.34 2.41 -11.55
C GLY A 93 -8.25 2.43 -10.02
N TYR A 94 -8.42 1.27 -9.36
CA TYR A 94 -8.27 1.10 -7.92
C TYR A 94 -7.86 -0.35 -7.63
N TYR A 95 -7.48 -0.60 -6.39
CA TYR A 95 -7.13 -1.97 -5.99
C TYR A 95 -7.73 -2.41 -4.67
#